data_fa1e5e58f6429da50452fbdb7c09f0a3
#
_entry.id   fa1e5e58f6429da50452fbdb7c09f0a3
#
_cell.length_a   1.000
_cell.length_b   1.000
_cell.length_c   1.000
_cell.angle_alpha   90.00
_cell.angle_beta   90.00
_cell.angle_gamma   90.00
#
_symmetry.space_group_name_H-M   'P 1'
#
loop_
_entity.id
_entity.type
_entity.pdbx_description
1 polymer ?
#
loop_
_entity_poly.entity_id
_entity_poly.type
_entity_poly.pdbx_seq_one_letter_code
_entity_poly.pdbx_strand_id
1 'polypeptide(L)'
;MKKVLFIDRDGTRVKEPPIDFQLDSLEKLVYYPGVFQWLSKIVQELDFEIVMVTNQDGLGTKSFPEDTFWPTHNKIIEAFKNEGIEFKEVLIDRSFPEENAPTRKPRTGLLNEYIYGNYDLGNSFVIGDRATDVELATNLGAKGIFIGDELEEAVLSTWNWSEIYSFLKNQDRTASIERKTSETDIKIDINLDGSGVSNISTGIDFFDHMLTQISKHGNLDLDIKVKGDLEVD
;
A
#
# COMPACT_ATOMS: atom_id res chain seq x y z
N MET A 1 -0.78 14.79 2.65
CA MET A 1 -1.96 13.89 2.74
C MET A 1 -1.48 12.56 3.29
N LYS A 2 -2.32 11.83 4.04
CA LYS A 2 -1.95 10.52 4.60
C LYS A 2 -2.17 9.40 3.59
N LYS A 3 -1.25 8.43 3.56
CA LYS A 3 -1.37 7.21 2.76
C LYS A 3 -2.09 6.13 3.57
N VAL A 4 -2.84 5.26 2.90
CA VAL A 4 -3.62 4.19 3.54
C VAL A 4 -3.29 2.83 2.93
N LEU A 5 -3.18 1.81 3.79
CA LEU A 5 -3.22 0.42 3.39
C LEU A 5 -4.59 -0.15 3.75
N PHE A 6 -5.40 -0.40 2.74
CA PHE A 6 -6.65 -1.16 2.87
C PHE A 6 -6.31 -2.64 2.75
N ILE A 7 -6.56 -3.42 3.78
CA ILE A 7 -6.14 -4.82 3.82
C ILE A 7 -7.35 -5.71 4.06
N ASP A 8 -7.55 -6.69 3.19
CA ASP A 8 -8.56 -7.71 3.42
C ASP A 8 -8.21 -8.62 4.61
N ARG A 9 -9.18 -9.37 5.12
CA ARG A 9 -9.01 -10.26 6.27
C ARG A 9 -8.67 -11.69 5.84
N ASP A 10 -9.62 -12.36 5.21
CA ASP A 10 -9.55 -13.77 4.88
C ASP A 10 -8.69 -13.99 3.62
N GLY A 11 -7.92 -15.08 3.55
CA GLY A 11 -6.95 -15.31 2.48
C GLY A 11 -5.72 -14.38 2.48
N THR A 12 -5.79 -13.26 3.22
CA THR A 12 -4.78 -12.20 3.22
C THR A 12 -3.97 -12.17 4.52
N ARG A 13 -4.60 -11.98 5.67
CA ARG A 13 -3.97 -11.95 7.00
C ARG A 13 -4.17 -13.24 7.78
N VAL A 14 -5.29 -13.90 7.55
CA VAL A 14 -5.61 -15.23 8.03
C VAL A 14 -5.93 -16.11 6.84
N LYS A 15 -5.60 -17.41 6.94
CA LYS A 15 -5.93 -18.36 5.88
C LYS A 15 -7.43 -18.57 5.83
N GLU A 16 -8.00 -18.54 4.66
CA GLU A 16 -9.39 -18.88 4.45
C GLU A 16 -9.61 -20.40 4.64
N PRO A 17 -10.62 -20.82 5.39
CA PRO A 17 -10.94 -22.25 5.53
C PRO A 17 -11.33 -22.86 4.17
N PRO A 18 -10.77 -24.02 3.79
CA PRO A 18 -10.87 -24.53 2.41
C PRO A 18 -12.21 -25.17 2.06
N ILE A 19 -13.11 -25.40 3.03
CA ILE A 19 -14.36 -26.15 2.82
C ILE A 19 -15.56 -25.21 2.69
N ASP A 20 -15.74 -24.32 3.66
CA ASP A 20 -16.91 -23.44 3.77
C ASP A 20 -16.58 -21.96 3.64
N PHE A 21 -15.29 -21.63 3.52
CA PHE A 21 -14.77 -20.27 3.39
C PHE A 21 -15.19 -19.33 4.56
N GLN A 22 -15.66 -19.90 5.68
CA GLN A 22 -16.10 -19.15 6.84
C GLN A 22 -15.18 -19.37 8.04
N LEU A 23 -14.65 -18.27 8.58
CA LEU A 23 -13.85 -18.29 9.79
C LEU A 23 -14.77 -18.07 11.01
N ASP A 24 -15.50 -19.11 11.37
CA ASP A 24 -16.57 -19.12 12.35
C ASP A 24 -16.17 -19.72 13.72
N SER A 25 -14.93 -20.18 13.86
CA SER A 25 -14.40 -20.71 15.12
C SER A 25 -12.90 -20.45 15.29
N LEU A 26 -12.42 -20.49 16.54
CA LEU A 26 -11.00 -20.32 16.86
C LEU A 26 -10.14 -21.50 16.35
N GLU A 27 -10.72 -22.69 16.22
CA GLU A 27 -10.02 -23.87 15.70
C GLU A 27 -9.66 -23.71 14.21
N LYS A 28 -10.43 -22.93 13.45
CA LYS A 28 -10.18 -22.61 12.06
C LYS A 28 -9.17 -21.46 11.88
N LEU A 29 -8.85 -20.73 12.97
CA LEU A 29 -7.99 -19.56 12.89
C LEU A 29 -6.53 -19.94 12.65
N VAL A 30 -6.05 -19.67 11.44
CA VAL A 30 -4.64 -19.83 11.06
C VAL A 30 -4.15 -18.54 10.45
N TYR A 31 -3.14 -17.91 11.06
CA TYR A 31 -2.56 -16.69 10.52
C TYR A 31 -1.71 -16.96 9.27
N TYR A 32 -1.68 -15.97 8.39
CA TYR A 32 -0.86 -16.06 7.19
C TYR A 32 0.63 -16.01 7.56
N PRO A 33 1.50 -16.84 6.93
CA PRO A 33 2.91 -16.90 7.27
C PRO A 33 3.60 -15.53 7.14
N GLY A 34 4.29 -15.10 8.19
CA GLY A 34 5.05 -13.86 8.20
C GLY A 34 4.24 -12.57 8.33
N VAL A 35 2.90 -12.62 8.35
CA VAL A 35 2.05 -11.43 8.37
C VAL A 35 2.36 -10.51 9.57
N PHE A 36 2.50 -11.03 10.76
CA PHE A 36 2.82 -10.22 11.95
C PHE A 36 4.15 -9.51 11.82
N GLN A 37 5.19 -10.27 11.44
CA GLN A 37 6.55 -9.73 11.30
C GLN A 37 6.61 -8.58 10.30
N TRP A 38 6.02 -8.77 9.12
CA TRP A 38 6.19 -7.82 8.03
C TRP A 38 5.20 -6.66 8.12
N LEU A 39 3.95 -6.90 8.55
CA LEU A 39 2.99 -5.83 8.75
C LEU A 39 3.37 -4.93 9.93
N SER A 40 3.96 -5.49 11.01
CA SER A 40 4.54 -4.70 12.10
C SER A 40 5.66 -3.77 11.60
N LYS A 41 6.55 -4.27 10.72
CA LYS A 41 7.58 -3.43 10.09
C LYS A 41 6.99 -2.34 9.20
N ILE A 42 5.96 -2.67 8.40
CA ILE A 42 5.27 -1.67 7.58
C ILE A 42 4.74 -0.55 8.46
N VAL A 43 4.05 -0.88 9.56
CA VAL A 43 3.49 0.11 10.49
C VAL A 43 4.57 0.95 11.18
N GLN A 44 5.71 0.36 11.52
CA GLN A 44 6.79 1.04 12.24
C GLN A 44 7.69 1.89 11.35
N GLU A 45 7.93 1.46 10.11
CA GLU A 45 8.92 2.07 9.23
C GLU A 45 8.31 2.91 8.09
N LEU A 46 7.04 2.67 7.73
CA LEU A 46 6.37 3.33 6.61
C LEU A 46 5.15 4.11 7.10
N ASP A 47 4.92 5.29 6.52
CA ASP A 47 3.83 6.20 6.94
C ASP A 47 2.50 5.81 6.27
N PHE A 48 1.88 4.73 6.75
CA PHE A 48 0.55 4.28 6.33
C PHE A 48 -0.42 4.19 7.50
N GLU A 49 -1.64 4.67 7.33
CA GLU A 49 -2.78 4.26 8.16
C GLU A 49 -3.29 2.89 7.70
N ILE A 50 -3.58 1.99 8.64
CA ILE A 50 -4.04 0.63 8.32
C ILE A 50 -5.54 0.53 8.50
N VAL A 51 -6.24 0.11 7.47
CA VAL A 51 -7.70 -0.09 7.46
C VAL A 51 -8.02 -1.51 7.03
N MET A 52 -8.89 -2.18 7.78
CA MET A 52 -9.42 -3.48 7.38
C MET A 52 -10.66 -3.29 6.53
N VAL A 53 -10.74 -3.94 5.36
CA VAL A 53 -11.93 -3.92 4.50
C VAL A 53 -12.24 -5.34 4.07
N THR A 54 -13.35 -5.90 4.56
CA THR A 54 -13.67 -7.30 4.32
C THR A 54 -15.14 -7.51 3.97
N ASN A 55 -15.40 -8.41 3.02
CA ASN A 55 -16.74 -8.93 2.74
C ASN A 55 -16.96 -10.19 3.60
N GLN A 56 -18.06 -10.22 4.34
CA GLN A 56 -18.47 -11.33 5.22
C GLN A 56 -19.87 -11.77 4.85
N ASP A 57 -19.94 -12.62 3.82
CA ASP A 57 -21.18 -13.01 3.17
C ASP A 57 -22.17 -13.64 4.16
N GLY A 58 -23.32 -13.00 4.29
CA GLY A 58 -24.40 -13.47 5.15
C GLY A 58 -24.15 -13.37 6.66
N LEU A 59 -23.17 -12.58 7.10
CA LEU A 59 -22.95 -12.34 8.54
C LEU A 59 -24.20 -11.76 9.20
N GLY A 60 -24.65 -12.43 10.27
CA GLY A 60 -25.88 -12.15 10.99
C GLY A 60 -27.08 -12.99 10.52
N THR A 61 -26.91 -13.85 9.51
CA THR A 61 -27.93 -14.80 9.07
C THR A 61 -27.76 -16.16 9.77
N LYS A 62 -28.66 -17.11 9.49
CA LYS A 62 -28.54 -18.48 10.01
C LYS A 62 -27.33 -19.23 9.46
N SER A 63 -26.85 -18.88 8.27
CA SER A 63 -25.68 -19.51 7.65
C SER A 63 -24.36 -19.01 8.23
N PHE A 64 -24.32 -17.79 8.79
CA PHE A 64 -23.15 -17.22 9.45
C PHE A 64 -23.57 -16.37 10.65
N PRO A 65 -23.88 -16.99 11.81
CA PRO A 65 -24.34 -16.30 13.01
C PRO A 65 -23.28 -15.37 13.60
N GLU A 66 -23.71 -14.25 14.18
CA GLU A 66 -22.80 -13.28 14.79
C GLU A 66 -22.03 -13.85 15.99
N ASP A 67 -22.62 -14.73 16.75
CA ASP A 67 -22.01 -15.36 17.92
C ASP A 67 -20.86 -16.31 17.57
N THR A 68 -20.77 -16.78 16.34
CA THR A 68 -19.62 -17.56 15.83
C THR A 68 -18.56 -16.66 15.21
N PHE A 69 -18.95 -15.54 14.60
CA PHE A 69 -18.03 -14.62 13.95
C PHE A 69 -17.22 -13.77 14.94
N TRP A 70 -17.89 -13.06 15.87
CA TRP A 70 -17.24 -12.04 16.70
C TRP A 70 -16.13 -12.57 17.61
N PRO A 71 -16.23 -13.75 18.24
CA PRO A 71 -15.13 -14.28 19.05
C PRO A 71 -13.84 -14.43 18.26
N THR A 72 -13.93 -14.99 17.06
CA THR A 72 -12.78 -15.21 16.17
C THR A 72 -12.26 -13.87 15.61
N HIS A 73 -13.15 -13.01 15.15
CA HIS A 73 -12.80 -11.68 14.64
C HIS A 73 -12.09 -10.82 15.69
N ASN A 74 -12.63 -10.76 16.91
CA ASN A 74 -12.04 -10.00 18.00
C ASN A 74 -10.67 -10.57 18.40
N LYS A 75 -10.48 -11.88 18.32
CA LYS A 75 -9.18 -12.50 18.57
C LYS A 75 -8.14 -12.14 17.51
N ILE A 76 -8.56 -12.00 16.25
CA ILE A 76 -7.68 -11.50 15.17
C ILE A 76 -7.25 -10.06 15.49
N ILE A 77 -8.20 -9.17 15.79
CA ILE A 77 -7.91 -7.77 16.11
C ILE A 77 -6.96 -7.66 17.31
N GLU A 78 -7.24 -8.42 18.38
CA GLU A 78 -6.41 -8.46 19.59
C GLU A 78 -4.97 -8.91 19.27
N ALA A 79 -4.82 -9.98 18.46
CA ALA A 79 -3.50 -10.49 18.10
C ALA A 79 -2.66 -9.45 17.33
N PHE A 80 -3.25 -8.77 16.35
CA PHE A 80 -2.56 -7.71 15.62
C PHE A 80 -2.22 -6.52 16.54
N LYS A 81 -3.13 -6.12 17.43
CA LYS A 81 -2.88 -5.05 18.39
C LYS A 81 -1.73 -5.38 19.34
N ASN A 82 -1.61 -6.63 19.79
CA ASN A 82 -0.51 -7.09 20.66
C ASN A 82 0.85 -7.02 19.95
N GLU A 83 0.88 -7.08 18.61
CA GLU A 83 2.07 -6.91 17.77
C GLU A 83 2.29 -5.44 17.33
N GLY A 84 1.57 -4.48 17.95
CA GLY A 84 1.69 -3.05 17.66
C GLY A 84 1.01 -2.61 16.36
N ILE A 85 0.13 -3.43 15.79
CA ILE A 85 -0.59 -3.14 14.56
C ILE A 85 -2.02 -2.73 14.94
N GLU A 86 -2.27 -1.41 14.93
CA GLU A 86 -3.60 -0.86 15.20
C GLU A 86 -4.33 -0.53 13.88
N PHE A 87 -5.56 -1.04 13.74
CA PHE A 87 -6.42 -0.66 12.64
C PHE A 87 -7.12 0.66 12.98
N LYS A 88 -6.97 1.66 12.11
CA LYS A 88 -7.75 2.90 12.22
C LYS A 88 -9.24 2.60 12.16
N GLU A 89 -9.63 1.72 11.26
CA GLU A 89 -11.00 1.25 11.07
C GLU A 89 -11.06 -0.20 10.65
N VAL A 90 -12.21 -0.84 10.96
CA VAL A 90 -12.56 -2.18 10.50
C VAL A 90 -13.91 -2.09 9.80
N LEU A 91 -13.88 -2.19 8.48
CA LEU A 91 -15.04 -2.03 7.61
C LEU A 91 -15.50 -3.41 7.11
N ILE A 92 -16.73 -3.77 7.45
CA ILE A 92 -17.30 -5.09 7.15
C ILE A 92 -18.55 -4.91 6.30
N ASP A 93 -18.53 -5.45 5.08
CA ASP A 93 -19.73 -5.66 4.30
C ASP A 93 -20.32 -7.04 4.62
N ARG A 94 -21.66 -7.12 4.80
CA ARG A 94 -22.37 -8.33 5.21
C ARG A 94 -23.25 -8.91 4.10
N SER A 95 -23.32 -8.21 2.96
CA SER A 95 -24.23 -8.56 1.87
C SER A 95 -23.74 -9.78 1.09
N PHE A 96 -24.69 -10.49 0.52
CA PHE A 96 -24.38 -11.51 -0.49
C PHE A 96 -24.07 -10.86 -1.84
N PRO A 97 -23.34 -11.55 -2.74
CA PRO A 97 -23.01 -11.03 -4.07
C PRO A 97 -24.23 -10.59 -4.89
N GLU A 98 -25.34 -11.32 -4.78
CA GLU A 98 -26.58 -11.10 -5.51
C GLU A 98 -27.31 -9.81 -5.10
N GLU A 99 -27.08 -9.34 -3.88
CA GLU A 99 -27.67 -8.08 -3.37
C GLU A 99 -27.07 -6.86 -4.03
N ASN A 100 -25.90 -7.00 -4.65
CA ASN A 100 -25.24 -5.94 -5.40
C ASN A 100 -25.03 -4.64 -4.58
N ALA A 101 -24.80 -4.78 -3.27
CA ALA A 101 -24.71 -3.68 -2.32
C ALA A 101 -23.59 -2.69 -2.69
N PRO A 102 -23.79 -1.37 -2.55
CA PRO A 102 -22.76 -0.36 -2.85
C PRO A 102 -21.56 -0.42 -1.91
N THR A 103 -21.71 -1.08 -0.77
CA THR A 103 -20.69 -1.23 0.28
C THR A 103 -19.78 -2.45 0.08
N ARG A 104 -20.23 -3.42 -0.75
CA ARG A 104 -19.50 -4.65 -1.02
C ARG A 104 -18.35 -4.41 -2.00
N LYS A 105 -17.14 -4.89 -1.69
CA LYS A 105 -16.02 -4.93 -2.63
C LYS A 105 -16.43 -5.66 -3.92
N PRO A 106 -16.10 -5.12 -5.11
CA PRO A 106 -15.15 -4.05 -5.38
C PRO A 106 -15.71 -2.62 -5.33
N ARG A 107 -16.94 -2.41 -4.84
CA ARG A 107 -17.52 -1.07 -4.70
C ARG A 107 -16.97 -0.35 -3.48
N THR A 108 -16.99 0.98 -3.54
CA THR A 108 -16.29 1.87 -2.61
C THR A 108 -17.17 2.47 -1.52
N GLY A 109 -18.44 2.02 -1.39
CA GLY A 109 -19.43 2.66 -0.51
C GLY A 109 -19.05 2.74 0.97
N LEU A 110 -18.22 1.79 1.48
CA LEU A 110 -17.67 1.87 2.83
C LEU A 110 -16.51 2.87 2.97
N LEU A 111 -15.94 3.34 1.86
CA LEU A 111 -14.68 4.09 1.82
C LEU A 111 -14.85 5.57 1.49
N ASN A 112 -16.07 6.10 1.64
CA ASN A 112 -16.39 7.50 1.33
C ASN A 112 -15.53 8.50 2.13
N GLU A 113 -15.21 8.20 3.40
CA GLU A 113 -14.31 9.04 4.21
C GLU A 113 -12.94 9.21 3.55
N TYR A 114 -12.43 8.14 2.93
CA TYR A 114 -11.11 8.15 2.28
C TYR A 114 -11.15 8.83 0.92
N ILE A 115 -12.25 8.68 0.18
CA ILE A 115 -12.43 9.30 -1.15
C ILE A 115 -12.57 10.82 -1.05
N TYR A 116 -13.35 11.29 -0.08
CA TYR A 116 -13.65 12.72 0.09
C TYR A 116 -12.82 13.40 1.16
N GLY A 117 -12.00 12.64 1.90
CA GLY A 117 -11.12 13.12 2.95
C GLY A 117 -9.76 13.61 2.43
N ASN A 118 -8.86 13.90 3.36
CA ASN A 118 -7.51 14.38 3.04
C ASN A 118 -6.50 13.20 2.96
N TYR A 119 -6.74 12.27 2.04
CA TYR A 119 -5.91 11.08 1.83
C TYR A 119 -5.23 11.09 0.46
N ASP A 120 -4.04 10.50 0.39
CA ASP A 120 -3.30 10.31 -0.85
C ASP A 120 -3.60 8.92 -1.42
N LEU A 121 -4.74 8.79 -2.09
CA LEU A 121 -5.18 7.51 -2.65
C LEU A 121 -4.25 7.03 -3.77
N GLY A 122 -3.66 7.93 -4.57
CA GLY A 122 -2.73 7.57 -5.64
C GLY A 122 -1.46 6.87 -5.14
N ASN A 123 -1.07 7.12 -3.87
CA ASN A 123 0.05 6.46 -3.18
C ASN A 123 -0.43 5.51 -2.06
N SER A 124 -1.71 5.16 -2.04
CA SER A 124 -2.32 4.16 -1.16
C SER A 124 -2.46 2.82 -1.87
N PHE A 125 -2.67 1.74 -1.10
CA PHE A 125 -2.75 0.40 -1.64
C PHE A 125 -3.93 -0.37 -1.06
N VAL A 126 -4.48 -1.30 -1.87
CA VAL A 126 -5.39 -2.36 -1.41
C VAL A 126 -4.64 -3.68 -1.51
N ILE A 127 -4.62 -4.46 -0.43
CA ILE A 127 -3.96 -5.76 -0.34
C ILE A 127 -5.04 -6.82 -0.10
N GLY A 128 -5.15 -7.79 -0.99
CA GLY A 128 -6.12 -8.88 -0.89
C GLY A 128 -5.76 -10.07 -1.76
N ASP A 129 -6.50 -11.17 -1.57
CA ASP A 129 -6.31 -12.44 -2.27
C ASP A 129 -7.33 -12.68 -3.40
N ARG A 130 -8.22 -11.72 -3.65
CA ARG A 130 -9.24 -11.81 -4.69
C ARG A 130 -9.09 -10.70 -5.73
N ALA A 131 -9.47 -10.98 -6.97
CA ALA A 131 -9.49 -9.99 -8.04
C ALA A 131 -10.36 -8.76 -7.67
N THR A 132 -11.42 -8.96 -6.88
CA THR A 132 -12.28 -7.88 -6.37
C THR A 132 -11.56 -6.91 -5.43
N ASP A 133 -10.44 -7.30 -4.81
CA ASP A 133 -9.61 -6.39 -4.00
C ASP A 133 -8.77 -5.49 -4.91
N VAL A 134 -8.23 -6.05 -5.98
CA VAL A 134 -7.46 -5.29 -6.99
C VAL A 134 -8.39 -4.35 -7.77
N GLU A 135 -9.60 -4.80 -8.09
CA GLU A 135 -10.63 -3.95 -8.71
C GLU A 135 -11.08 -2.81 -7.75
N LEU A 136 -11.19 -3.10 -6.43
CA LEU A 136 -11.44 -2.06 -5.42
C LEU A 136 -10.34 -0.99 -5.43
N ALA A 137 -9.07 -1.40 -5.55
CA ALA A 137 -7.96 -0.44 -5.66
C ALA A 137 -8.15 0.49 -6.86
N THR A 138 -8.46 -0.06 -8.02
CA THR A 138 -8.73 0.71 -9.25
C THR A 138 -9.88 1.69 -9.03
N ASN A 139 -10.98 1.23 -8.45
CA ASN A 139 -12.17 2.05 -8.19
C ASN A 139 -11.92 3.18 -7.17
N LEU A 140 -10.92 3.01 -6.29
CA LEU A 140 -10.48 4.04 -5.35
C LEU A 140 -9.45 5.01 -5.94
N GLY A 141 -8.85 4.70 -7.08
CA GLY A 141 -7.66 5.40 -7.59
C GLY A 141 -6.39 5.06 -6.80
N ALA A 142 -6.38 3.91 -6.12
CA ALA A 142 -5.25 3.33 -5.40
C ALA A 142 -4.57 2.22 -6.23
N LYS A 143 -3.54 1.58 -5.68
CA LYS A 143 -2.80 0.50 -6.32
C LYS A 143 -3.15 -0.84 -5.68
N GLY A 144 -3.38 -1.89 -6.49
CA GLY A 144 -3.73 -3.23 -6.01
C GLY A 144 -2.50 -4.11 -5.81
N ILE A 145 -2.36 -4.73 -4.62
CA ILE A 145 -1.39 -5.79 -4.34
C ILE A 145 -2.18 -7.09 -4.16
N PHE A 146 -1.86 -8.10 -4.95
CA PHE A 146 -2.54 -9.37 -4.95
C PHE A 146 -1.75 -10.45 -4.21
N ILE A 147 -2.38 -11.10 -3.25
CA ILE A 147 -1.81 -12.26 -2.58
C ILE A 147 -2.23 -13.51 -3.35
N GLY A 148 -1.37 -13.94 -4.24
CA GLY A 148 -1.66 -15.02 -5.17
C GLY A 148 -0.59 -15.15 -6.24
N ASP A 149 -0.90 -15.99 -7.23
CA ASP A 149 -0.14 -16.07 -8.47
C ASP A 149 -0.28 -14.78 -9.28
N GLU A 150 0.20 -14.73 -10.51
CA GLU A 150 0.19 -13.50 -11.32
C GLU A 150 -1.24 -13.03 -11.63
N LEU A 151 -1.52 -11.73 -11.37
CA LEU A 151 -2.73 -11.02 -11.77
C LEU A 151 -2.31 -9.73 -12.47
N GLU A 152 -2.69 -9.57 -13.76
CA GLU A 152 -2.20 -8.50 -14.65
C GLU A 152 -2.50 -7.09 -14.13
N GLU A 153 -3.65 -6.89 -13.49
CA GLU A 153 -4.09 -5.58 -12.98
C GLU A 153 -3.42 -5.19 -11.64
N ALA A 154 -2.73 -6.12 -10.98
CA ALA A 154 -2.03 -5.85 -9.73
C ALA A 154 -0.64 -5.24 -9.98
N VAL A 155 -0.25 -4.25 -9.17
CA VAL A 155 1.12 -3.69 -9.24
C VAL A 155 2.17 -4.63 -8.64
N LEU A 156 1.73 -5.61 -7.84
CA LEU A 156 2.52 -6.70 -7.30
C LEU A 156 1.60 -7.89 -7.05
N SER A 157 2.02 -9.09 -7.51
CA SER A 157 1.39 -10.37 -7.15
C SER A 157 2.41 -11.22 -6.42
N THR A 158 2.10 -11.67 -5.21
CA THR A 158 3.02 -12.47 -4.40
C THR A 158 2.30 -13.19 -3.27
N TRP A 159 2.82 -14.36 -2.87
CA TRP A 159 2.41 -15.08 -1.67
C TRP A 159 3.17 -14.65 -0.41
N ASN A 160 4.09 -13.67 -0.52
CA ASN A 160 5.08 -13.39 0.52
C ASN A 160 4.99 -11.96 1.07
N TRP A 161 4.64 -11.82 2.33
CA TRP A 161 4.58 -10.53 3.02
C TRP A 161 5.92 -9.78 3.08
N SER A 162 7.06 -10.48 2.98
CA SER A 162 8.38 -9.82 2.90
C SER A 162 8.57 -9.05 1.59
N GLU A 163 8.00 -9.57 0.50
CA GLU A 163 8.06 -8.91 -0.80
C GLU A 163 7.13 -7.70 -0.82
N ILE A 164 5.94 -7.80 -0.19
CA ILE A 164 5.03 -6.66 -0.01
C ILE A 164 5.73 -5.53 0.76
N TYR A 165 6.38 -5.85 1.90
CA TYR A 165 7.15 -4.85 2.64
C TYR A 165 8.26 -4.22 1.81
N SER A 166 9.05 -5.03 1.09
CA SER A 166 10.14 -4.54 0.25
C SER A 166 9.64 -3.65 -0.89
N PHE A 167 8.54 -4.03 -1.52
CA PHE A 167 7.88 -3.26 -2.56
C PHE A 167 7.38 -1.91 -2.04
N LEU A 168 6.65 -1.90 -0.91
CA LEU A 168 6.14 -0.67 -0.30
C LEU A 168 7.26 0.27 0.16
N LYS A 169 8.34 -0.28 0.72
CA LYS A 169 9.50 0.48 1.16
C LYS A 169 10.22 1.18 0.01
N ASN A 170 10.21 0.59 -1.16
CA ASN A 170 10.89 1.12 -2.33
C ASN A 170 10.05 2.14 -3.12
N GLN A 171 8.75 2.34 -2.80
CA GLN A 171 7.90 3.30 -3.51
C GLN A 171 8.31 4.76 -3.32
N ASP A 172 8.96 5.10 -2.23
CA ASP A 172 9.26 6.47 -1.82
C ASP A 172 10.76 6.84 -1.97
N ARG A 173 11.57 6.07 -2.74
CA ARG A 173 12.99 6.39 -2.93
C ARG A 173 13.25 7.43 -4.02
N THR A 174 12.27 8.33 -4.17
CA THR A 174 12.37 9.51 -5.03
C THR A 174 12.28 10.78 -4.19
N ALA A 175 12.97 11.84 -4.61
CA ALA A 175 12.86 13.17 -4.01
C ALA A 175 12.93 14.25 -5.07
N SER A 176 12.17 15.33 -4.87
CA SER A 176 12.22 16.54 -5.67
C SER A 176 12.46 17.74 -4.75
N ILE A 177 13.43 18.57 -5.07
CA ILE A 177 13.77 19.78 -4.33
C ILE A 177 13.88 20.95 -5.30
N GLU A 178 13.20 22.04 -4.96
CA GLU A 178 13.37 23.34 -5.61
C GLU A 178 13.84 24.37 -4.58
N ARG A 179 14.90 25.12 -4.93
CA ARG A 179 15.39 26.23 -4.14
C ARG A 179 15.65 27.42 -5.03
N LYS A 180 15.00 28.53 -4.74
CA LYS A 180 15.17 29.79 -5.45
C LYS A 180 15.61 30.89 -4.49
N THR A 181 16.67 31.60 -4.87
CA THR A 181 17.18 32.80 -4.19
C THR A 181 17.28 33.94 -5.19
N SER A 182 17.81 35.10 -4.79
CA SER A 182 18.13 36.18 -5.71
C SER A 182 19.26 35.82 -6.69
N GLU A 183 20.14 34.88 -6.34
CA GLU A 183 21.36 34.55 -7.07
C GLU A 183 21.29 33.18 -7.74
N THR A 184 20.46 32.27 -7.24
CA THR A 184 20.39 30.88 -7.75
C THR A 184 18.98 30.37 -7.88
N ASP A 185 18.72 29.60 -8.92
CA ASP A 185 17.49 28.83 -9.15
C ASP A 185 17.87 27.36 -9.37
N ILE A 186 17.56 26.50 -8.42
CA ILE A 186 18.01 25.11 -8.38
C ILE A 186 16.79 24.21 -8.34
N LYS A 187 16.73 23.24 -9.25
CA LYS A 187 15.78 22.13 -9.22
C LYS A 187 16.52 20.80 -9.34
N ILE A 188 16.20 19.87 -8.43
CA ILE A 188 16.79 18.53 -8.38
C ILE A 188 15.65 17.52 -8.20
N ASP A 189 15.57 16.57 -9.14
CA ASP A 189 14.75 15.37 -9.02
C ASP A 189 15.70 14.16 -8.99
N ILE A 190 15.50 13.28 -8.00
CA ILE A 190 16.32 12.07 -7.81
C ILE A 190 15.43 10.84 -7.65
N ASN A 191 15.80 9.75 -8.31
CA ASN A 191 15.28 8.41 -8.08
C ASN A 191 16.43 7.47 -7.71
N LEU A 192 16.43 6.97 -6.47
CA LEU A 192 17.48 6.07 -5.97
C LEU A 192 17.37 4.64 -6.51
N ASP A 193 16.22 4.26 -7.10
CA ASP A 193 15.98 3.00 -7.78
C ASP A 193 15.94 3.17 -9.30
N GLY A 194 16.73 4.11 -9.80
CA GLY A 194 16.85 4.42 -11.22
C GLY A 194 17.70 3.41 -12.01
N SER A 195 17.95 3.76 -13.25
CA SER A 195 18.74 2.97 -14.21
C SER A 195 20.05 3.67 -14.64
N GLY A 196 20.41 4.77 -13.98
CA GLY A 196 21.59 5.59 -14.34
C GLY A 196 21.31 6.63 -15.42
N VAL A 197 20.02 7.01 -15.59
CA VAL A 197 19.65 8.09 -16.51
C VAL A 197 19.92 9.44 -15.84
N SER A 198 20.58 10.35 -16.57
CA SER A 198 20.87 11.69 -16.06
C SER A 198 20.56 12.76 -17.09
N ASN A 199 19.97 13.86 -16.60
CA ASN A 199 19.74 15.10 -17.35
C ASN A 199 20.23 16.26 -16.48
N ILE A 200 21.48 16.66 -16.65
CA ILE A 200 22.17 17.57 -15.73
C ILE A 200 22.61 18.81 -16.49
N SER A 201 22.31 19.97 -15.94
CA SER A 201 22.71 21.28 -16.47
C SER A 201 22.91 22.24 -15.28
N THR A 202 24.17 22.37 -14.86
CA THR A 202 24.58 23.31 -13.80
C THR A 202 25.27 24.56 -14.35
N GLY A 203 25.67 24.56 -15.66
CA GLY A 203 26.47 25.60 -16.28
C GLY A 203 27.96 25.39 -16.10
N ILE A 204 28.42 24.35 -15.41
CA ILE A 204 29.82 24.00 -15.20
C ILE A 204 30.06 22.58 -15.72
N ASP A 205 30.65 22.47 -16.93
CA ASP A 205 30.79 21.20 -17.65
C ASP A 205 31.47 20.09 -16.83
N PHE A 206 32.50 20.42 -16.06
CA PHE A 206 33.20 19.44 -15.22
C PHE A 206 32.29 18.92 -14.09
N PHE A 207 31.48 19.79 -13.51
CA PHE A 207 30.53 19.40 -12.43
C PHE A 207 29.41 18.55 -13.00
N ASP A 208 28.86 18.89 -14.16
CA ASP A 208 27.87 18.09 -14.87
C ASP A 208 28.41 16.70 -15.17
N HIS A 209 29.66 16.58 -15.60
CA HIS A 209 30.34 15.31 -15.83
C HIS A 209 30.42 14.49 -14.53
N MET A 210 30.85 15.08 -13.41
CA MET A 210 30.97 14.37 -12.13
C MET A 210 29.61 13.87 -11.61
N LEU A 211 28.58 14.67 -11.69
CA LEU A 211 27.20 14.27 -11.30
C LEU A 211 26.68 13.14 -12.21
N THR A 212 26.99 13.20 -13.52
CA THR A 212 26.65 12.10 -14.45
C THR A 212 27.34 10.79 -14.06
N GLN A 213 28.59 10.82 -13.57
CA GLN A 213 29.24 9.61 -13.06
C GLN A 213 28.56 9.05 -11.82
N ILE A 214 28.10 9.90 -10.90
CA ILE A 214 27.32 9.48 -9.73
C ILE A 214 26.06 8.75 -10.17
N SER A 215 25.29 9.32 -11.10
CA SER A 215 24.09 8.69 -11.67
C SER A 215 24.40 7.31 -12.25
N LYS A 216 25.37 7.22 -13.15
CA LYS A 216 25.74 5.99 -13.87
C LYS A 216 26.28 4.89 -12.95
N HIS A 217 27.20 5.22 -12.05
CA HIS A 217 27.83 4.24 -11.16
C HIS A 217 26.95 3.87 -9.97
N GLY A 218 26.06 4.78 -9.55
CA GLY A 218 25.09 4.55 -8.49
C GLY A 218 23.79 3.87 -8.96
N ASN A 219 23.58 3.71 -10.28
CA ASN A 219 22.32 3.27 -10.87
C ASN A 219 21.12 4.10 -10.38
N LEU A 220 21.29 5.39 -10.21
CA LEU A 220 20.22 6.31 -9.81
C LEU A 220 19.92 7.29 -10.95
N ASP A 221 18.64 7.72 -11.05
CA ASP A 221 18.28 8.73 -12.04
C ASP A 221 18.36 10.12 -11.43
N LEU A 222 18.94 11.08 -12.16
CA LEU A 222 19.14 12.46 -11.74
C LEU A 222 18.67 13.43 -12.84
N ASP A 223 17.72 14.31 -12.51
CA ASP A 223 17.44 15.53 -13.29
C ASP A 223 17.85 16.74 -12.43
N ILE A 224 18.87 17.48 -12.88
CA ILE A 224 19.43 18.61 -12.15
C ILE A 224 19.50 19.81 -13.08
N LYS A 225 18.80 20.88 -12.71
CA LYS A 225 18.83 22.17 -13.41
C LYS A 225 19.21 23.25 -12.41
N VAL A 226 20.30 23.94 -12.73
CA VAL A 226 20.80 25.05 -11.94
C VAL A 226 20.97 26.27 -12.85
N LYS A 227 20.44 27.41 -12.43
CA LYS A 227 20.74 28.72 -12.98
C LYS A 227 21.31 29.55 -11.85
N GLY A 228 22.51 30.07 -12.04
CA GLY A 228 23.20 30.91 -11.07
C GLY A 228 24.13 31.89 -11.76
N ASP A 229 24.63 32.85 -11.01
CA ASP A 229 25.74 33.72 -11.49
C ASP A 229 27.02 32.88 -11.48
N LEU A 230 27.63 32.72 -12.64
CA LEU A 230 28.88 31.99 -12.83
C LEU A 230 30.09 32.94 -12.90
N GLU A 231 29.86 34.25 -12.88
CA GLU A 231 30.91 35.26 -12.80
C GLU A 231 31.30 35.42 -11.31
N VAL A 232 32.50 35.01 -11.00
CA VAL A 232 33.06 35.16 -9.65
C VAL A 232 33.80 36.51 -9.66
N ASP A 233 33.33 37.49 -8.85
CA ASP A 233 34.02 38.73 -8.58
C ASP A 233 35.35 38.52 -7.82
#